data_1253bc72e09c108ed60f12bdf9a04d34
#
_entry.id   1253bc72e09c108ed60f12bdf9a04d34
#
_cell.length_a   1.000
_cell.length_b   1.000
_cell.length_c   1.000
_cell.angle_alpha   90.00
_cell.angle_beta   90.00
_cell.angle_gamma   90.00
#
_symmetry.space_group_name_H-M   'P 1'
#
loop_
_entity.id
_entity.type
_entity.pdbx_description
1 polymer ?
#
loop_
_entity_poly.entity_id
_entity_poly.type
_entity_poly.pdbx_seq_one_letter_code
_entity_poly.pdbx_strand_id
1 'polypeptide(L)'
;MTLQAEFDQAQADSKNLPERPDNMTLLKIYGLFKQATSGDAEGDRPGMTDFVGRARWDAWDGLKSTSKDDAMRQYIDLINDLKE
;
A
#
# COMPACT_ATOMS: atom_id res chain seq x y z
N MET A 1 -7.79 19.27 5.96
CA MET A 1 -6.53 18.49 6.03
C MET A 1 -5.89 18.41 4.66
N THR A 2 -4.57 18.37 4.62
CA THR A 2 -3.86 18.11 3.38
C THR A 2 -3.92 16.62 3.04
N LEU A 3 -3.67 16.27 1.79
CA LEU A 3 -3.60 14.87 1.37
C LEU A 3 -2.53 14.11 2.16
N GLN A 4 -1.36 14.72 2.37
CA GLN A 4 -0.29 14.11 3.16
C GLN A 4 -0.74 13.84 4.60
N ALA A 5 -1.43 14.77 5.23
CA ALA A 5 -1.92 14.58 6.59
C ALA A 5 -2.97 13.47 6.68
N GLU A 6 -3.86 13.39 5.68
CA GLU A 6 -4.85 12.31 5.60
C GLU A 6 -4.18 10.95 5.40
N PHE A 7 -3.15 10.91 4.56
CA PHE A 7 -2.37 9.70 4.33
C PHE A 7 -1.65 9.25 5.61
N ASP A 8 -1.04 10.19 6.34
CA ASP A 8 -0.39 9.90 7.61
C ASP A 8 -1.38 9.36 8.64
N GLN A 9 -2.57 9.94 8.69
CA GLN A 9 -3.64 9.45 9.59
C GLN A 9 -4.09 8.04 9.19
N ALA A 10 -4.24 7.79 7.90
CA ALA A 10 -4.62 6.45 7.42
C ALA A 10 -3.59 5.39 7.79
N GLN A 11 -2.29 5.73 7.77
CA GLN A 11 -1.24 4.82 8.21
C GLN A 11 -1.38 4.48 9.70
N ALA A 12 -1.70 5.47 10.53
CA ALA A 12 -1.96 5.24 11.96
C ALA A 12 -3.20 4.36 12.13
N ASP A 13 -4.27 4.66 11.39
CA ASP A 13 -5.53 3.90 11.46
C ASP A 13 -5.33 2.44 11.02
N SER A 14 -4.45 2.18 10.06
CA SER A 14 -4.20 0.83 9.55
C SER A 14 -3.66 -0.12 10.63
N LYS A 15 -3.09 0.42 11.69
CA LYS A 15 -2.56 -0.37 12.82
C LYS A 15 -3.64 -0.69 13.85
N ASN A 16 -4.81 -0.09 13.74
CA ASN A 16 -5.91 -0.19 14.71
C ASN A 16 -7.22 -0.58 14.06
N LEU A 17 -7.17 -1.39 13.00
CA LEU A 17 -8.37 -1.85 12.31
C LEU A 17 -9.15 -2.83 13.20
N PRO A 18 -10.50 -2.83 13.09
CA PRO A 18 -11.34 -3.73 13.90
C PRO A 18 -11.05 -5.21 13.63
N GLU A 19 -10.66 -5.54 12.39
CA GLU A 19 -10.31 -6.90 12.01
C GLU A 19 -9.02 -6.88 11.18
N ARG A 20 -8.20 -7.94 11.32
CA ARG A 20 -7.01 -8.07 10.48
C ARG A 20 -7.44 -8.35 9.05
N PRO A 21 -7.00 -7.54 8.07
CA PRO A 21 -7.30 -7.79 6.66
C PRO A 21 -6.72 -9.13 6.19
N ASP A 22 -7.30 -9.70 5.15
CA ASP A 22 -6.74 -10.91 4.54
C ASP A 22 -5.40 -10.59 3.84
N ASN A 23 -4.68 -11.63 3.45
CA ASN A 23 -3.35 -11.48 2.86
C ASN A 23 -3.36 -10.67 1.57
N MET A 24 -4.38 -10.83 0.73
CA MET A 24 -4.47 -10.06 -0.53
C MET A 24 -4.66 -8.58 -0.25
N THR A 25 -5.49 -8.24 0.74
CA THR A 25 -5.70 -6.85 1.15
C THR A 25 -4.44 -6.26 1.77
N LEU A 26 -3.72 -7.03 2.58
CA LEU A 26 -2.45 -6.58 3.17
C LEU A 26 -1.41 -6.29 2.08
N LEU A 27 -1.35 -7.09 1.03
CA LEU A 27 -0.47 -6.86 -0.11
C LEU A 27 -0.84 -5.56 -0.84
N LYS A 28 -2.13 -5.32 -1.02
CA LYS A 28 -2.62 -4.10 -1.65
C LYS A 28 -2.27 -2.86 -0.83
N ILE A 29 -2.44 -2.94 0.49
CA ILE A 29 -2.05 -1.86 1.41
C ILE A 29 -0.56 -1.56 1.26
N TYR A 30 0.28 -2.60 1.26
CA TYR A 30 1.72 -2.45 1.09
C TYR A 30 2.08 -1.79 -0.25
N GLY A 31 1.50 -2.29 -1.34
CA GLY A 31 1.78 -1.76 -2.68
C GLY A 31 1.41 -0.29 -2.80
N LEU A 32 0.24 0.09 -2.31
CA LEU A 32 -0.21 1.48 -2.32
C LEU A 32 0.69 2.37 -1.47
N PHE A 33 1.11 1.89 -0.30
CA PHE A 33 2.04 2.61 0.56
C PHE A 33 3.37 2.87 -0.16
N LYS A 34 3.94 1.85 -0.78
CA LYS A 34 5.21 1.99 -1.51
C LYS A 34 5.07 2.93 -2.71
N GLN A 35 3.99 2.80 -3.46
CA GLN A 35 3.75 3.69 -4.61
C GLN A 35 3.57 5.14 -4.15
N ALA A 36 2.87 5.35 -3.04
CA ALA A 36 2.63 6.69 -2.49
C ALA A 36 3.91 7.35 -1.96
N THR A 37 4.84 6.57 -1.45
CA THR A 37 6.06 7.10 -0.81
C THR A 37 7.28 7.10 -1.72
N SER A 38 7.44 6.06 -2.53
CA SER A 38 8.65 5.86 -3.36
C SER A 38 8.40 6.00 -4.86
N GLY A 39 7.16 6.01 -5.31
CA GLY A 39 6.84 5.99 -6.73
C GLY A 39 6.94 4.59 -7.30
N ASP A 40 7.24 4.48 -8.60
CA ASP A 40 7.30 3.19 -9.30
C ASP A 40 8.34 2.25 -8.70
N ALA A 41 8.04 0.96 -8.72
CA ALA A 41 8.97 -0.06 -8.23
C ALA A 41 10.27 -0.01 -9.03
N GLU A 42 11.37 -0.08 -8.32
CA GLU A 42 12.72 -0.07 -8.89
C GLU A 42 13.52 -1.26 -8.39
N GLY A 43 14.56 -1.59 -9.13
CA GLY A 43 15.46 -2.67 -8.76
C GLY A 43 14.94 -4.03 -9.22
N ASP A 44 15.59 -5.07 -8.73
CA ASP A 44 15.30 -6.43 -9.15
C ASP A 44 14.17 -7.03 -8.31
N ARG A 45 13.33 -7.82 -8.98
CA ARG A 45 12.33 -8.62 -8.30
C ARG A 45 13.03 -9.60 -7.36
N PRO A 46 12.58 -9.73 -6.09
CA PRO A 46 13.16 -10.70 -5.16
C PRO A 46 13.23 -12.12 -5.74
N GLY A 47 14.19 -12.90 -5.25
CA GLY A 47 14.42 -14.25 -5.75
C GLY A 47 13.28 -15.23 -5.50
N MET A 48 13.31 -16.37 -6.20
CA MET A 48 12.20 -17.34 -6.18
C MET A 48 11.96 -17.99 -4.82
N THR A 49 12.93 -17.95 -3.92
CA THR A 49 12.77 -18.51 -2.57
C THR A 49 12.20 -17.50 -1.57
N ASP A 50 12.15 -16.22 -1.93
CA ASP A 50 11.58 -15.16 -1.08
C ASP A 50 10.14 -14.89 -1.52
N PHE A 51 9.23 -15.79 -1.16
CA PHE A 51 7.83 -15.70 -1.60
C PHE A 51 7.15 -14.44 -1.11
N VAL A 52 7.36 -14.05 0.15
CA VAL A 52 6.74 -12.85 0.72
C VAL A 52 7.28 -11.60 0.05
N GLY A 53 8.60 -11.51 -0.11
CA GLY A 53 9.23 -10.37 -0.76
C GLY A 53 8.77 -10.21 -2.21
N ARG A 54 8.67 -11.32 -2.95
CA ARG A 54 8.17 -11.30 -4.33
C ARG A 54 6.72 -10.82 -4.41
N ALA A 55 5.86 -11.33 -3.53
CA ALA A 55 4.46 -10.94 -3.52
C ALA A 55 4.30 -9.44 -3.23
N ARG A 56 5.07 -8.93 -2.28
CA ARG A 56 5.06 -7.50 -1.95
C ARG A 56 5.58 -6.65 -3.11
N TRP A 57 6.69 -7.06 -3.71
CA TRP A 57 7.27 -6.34 -4.84
C TRP A 57 6.30 -6.32 -6.02
N ASP A 58 5.66 -7.46 -6.31
CA ASP A 58 4.69 -7.57 -7.39
C ASP A 58 3.46 -6.67 -7.15
N ALA A 59 2.99 -6.58 -5.91
CA ALA A 59 1.88 -5.69 -5.55
C ALA A 59 2.24 -4.23 -5.80
N TRP A 60 3.47 -3.84 -5.51
CA TRP A 60 3.98 -2.49 -5.77
C TRP A 60 4.18 -2.28 -7.28
N ASP A 61 4.83 -3.20 -7.97
CA ASP A 61 5.09 -3.09 -9.41
C ASP A 61 3.80 -3.01 -10.22
N GLY A 62 2.75 -3.67 -9.77
CA GLY A 62 1.44 -3.63 -10.42
C GLY A 62 0.78 -2.26 -10.42
N LEU A 63 1.29 -1.32 -9.61
CA LEU A 63 0.81 0.06 -9.54
C LEU A 63 1.66 1.03 -10.36
N LYS A 64 2.57 0.52 -11.17
CA LYS A 64 3.46 1.32 -12.00
C LYS A 64 2.66 2.36 -12.79
N SER A 65 3.18 3.57 -12.85
CA SER A 65 2.57 4.73 -13.49
C SER A 65 1.45 5.40 -12.68
N THR A 66 1.06 4.86 -11.53
CA THR A 66 0.14 5.54 -10.62
C THR A 66 0.90 6.66 -9.91
N SER A 67 0.37 7.88 -9.92
CA SER A 67 1.04 9.01 -9.24
C SER A 67 1.05 8.77 -7.72
N LYS A 68 2.00 9.40 -7.03
CA LYS A 68 2.07 9.34 -5.57
C LYS A 68 0.77 9.83 -4.94
N ASP A 69 0.21 10.93 -5.46
CA ASP A 69 -1.03 11.48 -4.95
C ASP A 69 -2.21 10.54 -5.13
N ASP A 70 -2.33 9.91 -6.28
CA ASP A 70 -3.40 8.94 -6.53
C ASP A 70 -3.23 7.70 -5.65
N ALA A 71 -2.01 7.25 -5.44
CA ALA A 71 -1.74 6.13 -4.55
C ALA A 71 -2.11 6.48 -3.10
N MET A 72 -1.84 7.71 -2.66
CA MET A 72 -2.27 8.18 -1.33
C MET A 72 -3.78 8.14 -1.19
N ARG A 73 -4.51 8.64 -2.20
CA ARG A 73 -5.97 8.64 -2.19
C ARG A 73 -6.53 7.23 -2.12
N GLN A 74 -5.99 6.33 -2.91
CA GLN A 74 -6.42 4.93 -2.90
C GLN A 74 -6.13 4.25 -1.57
N TYR A 75 -4.98 4.55 -0.96
CA TYR A 75 -4.63 4.06 0.36
C TYR A 75 -5.63 4.53 1.41
N ILE A 76 -5.92 5.83 1.42
CA ILE A 76 -6.87 6.44 2.34
C ILE A 76 -8.25 5.80 2.20
N ASP A 77 -8.73 5.65 0.97
CA ASP A 77 -10.04 5.06 0.69
C ASP A 77 -10.11 3.61 1.18
N LEU A 78 -9.06 2.83 0.91
CA LEU A 78 -9.01 1.44 1.33
C LEU A 78 -9.05 1.31 2.85
N ILE A 79 -8.24 2.10 3.55
CA ILE A 79 -8.22 2.06 5.02
C ILE A 79 -9.57 2.50 5.60
N ASN A 80 -10.20 3.52 5.02
CA ASN A 80 -11.51 3.96 5.47
C ASN A 80 -12.57 2.85 5.31
N ASP A 81 -12.53 2.11 4.21
CA ASP A 81 -13.42 0.98 4.00
C ASP A 81 -13.20 -0.11 5.05
N LEU A 82 -11.96 -0.36 5.43
CA LEU A 82 -11.61 -1.38 6.42
C LEU A 82 -11.94 -0.99 7.86
N LYS A 83 -12.17 0.30 8.12
CA LYS A 83 -12.55 0.80 9.44
C LYS A 83 -14.04 0.54 9.76
N GLU A 84 -14.83 0.26 8.77
CA GLU A 84 -16.28 0.06 8.90
C GLU A 84 -16.65 -1.36 9.33
#